data_40e63c8ce9d4f809162518198b2eae0b
#
_entry.id   40e63c8ce9d4f809162518198b2eae0b
#
_cell.length_a   1.000
_cell.length_b   1.000
_cell.length_c   1.000
_cell.angle_alpha   90.00
_cell.angle_beta   90.00
_cell.angle_gamma   90.00
#
_symmetry.space_group_name_H-M   'P 1'
#
loop_
_entity.id
_entity.type
_entity.pdbx_description
1 polymer ?
#
loop_
_entity_poly.entity_id
_entity_poly.type
_entity_poly.pdbx_seq_one_letter_code
_entity_poly.pdbx_strand_id
1 'polypeptide(L)'
;MKTTRYSFFGTALLLVSIMSGCASVPMASGDEDAKAKSFTAAADKSSIYVYRNESFGGAIPMTVSLDGKLAGQTGPKTYFMWEVEPGAHEIASIAENTSTLKLNTKAGKAYYVWQEVKMGLWMPRSLLQEVDAGTGKKGVAECKRAQSNF
;
A
#
# COMPACT_ATOMS: atom_id res chain seq x y z
N MET A 1 -73.94 -12.02 -5.07
CA MET A 1 -72.80 -11.51 -4.23
C MET A 1 -71.53 -12.10 -4.81
N LYS A 2 -70.75 -11.27 -5.51
CA LYS A 2 -69.47 -11.68 -6.12
C LYS A 2 -68.33 -11.09 -5.28
N THR A 3 -67.57 -11.95 -4.61
CA THR A 3 -66.41 -11.53 -3.82
C THR A 3 -65.18 -11.55 -4.73
N THR A 4 -64.67 -10.35 -5.00
CA THR A 4 -63.43 -10.12 -5.77
C THR A 4 -62.23 -10.34 -4.88
N ARG A 5 -61.44 -11.36 -5.14
CA ARG A 5 -60.15 -11.60 -4.44
C ARG A 5 -59.04 -10.85 -5.16
N TYR A 6 -58.52 -9.79 -4.50
CA TYR A 6 -57.31 -9.12 -4.96
C TYR A 6 -56.10 -9.92 -4.53
N SER A 7 -55.40 -10.44 -5.53
CA SER A 7 -54.10 -11.11 -5.35
C SER A 7 -53.00 -10.03 -5.30
N PHE A 8 -52.44 -9.85 -4.13
CA PHE A 8 -51.25 -8.98 -3.97
C PHE A 8 -50.03 -9.75 -4.44
N PHE A 9 -49.54 -9.46 -5.66
CA PHE A 9 -48.22 -9.85 -6.10
C PHE A 9 -47.21 -8.90 -5.47
N GLY A 10 -46.59 -9.35 -4.36
CA GLY A 10 -45.47 -8.65 -3.75
C GLY A 10 -44.22 -8.79 -4.64
N THR A 11 -43.86 -7.75 -5.35
CA THR A 11 -42.59 -7.67 -6.06
C THR A 11 -41.47 -7.49 -5.04
N ALA A 12 -40.79 -8.58 -4.71
CA ALA A 12 -39.57 -8.53 -3.89
C ALA A 12 -38.44 -7.93 -4.76
N LEU A 13 -38.16 -6.66 -4.55
CA LEU A 13 -37.02 -5.95 -5.15
C LEU A 13 -35.75 -6.43 -4.46
N LEU A 14 -35.05 -7.36 -5.09
CA LEU A 14 -33.75 -7.86 -4.64
C LEU A 14 -32.70 -6.76 -4.85
N LEU A 15 -32.37 -6.02 -3.80
CA LEU A 15 -31.22 -5.09 -3.79
C LEU A 15 -29.94 -5.93 -3.84
N VAL A 16 -29.39 -6.10 -5.01
CA VAL A 16 -28.02 -6.60 -5.18
C VAL A 16 -27.07 -5.48 -4.79
N SER A 17 -26.58 -5.52 -3.55
CA SER A 17 -25.49 -4.67 -3.10
C SER A 17 -24.22 -5.06 -3.84
N ILE A 18 -23.85 -4.29 -4.86
CA ILE A 18 -22.55 -4.42 -5.53
C ILE A 18 -21.50 -3.93 -4.54
N MET A 19 -20.91 -4.85 -3.79
CA MET A 19 -19.71 -4.58 -3.00
C MET A 19 -18.56 -4.38 -4.00
N SER A 20 -18.28 -3.13 -4.35
CA SER A 20 -17.02 -2.77 -5.03
C SER A 20 -15.88 -3.13 -4.07
N GLY A 21 -15.33 -4.33 -4.24
CA GLY A 21 -14.15 -4.79 -3.51
C GLY A 21 -12.95 -3.99 -3.98
N CYS A 22 -12.66 -2.85 -3.32
CA CYS A 22 -11.31 -2.32 -3.36
C CYS A 22 -10.39 -3.37 -2.74
N ALA A 23 -9.29 -3.74 -3.41
CA ALA A 23 -8.31 -4.64 -2.82
C ALA A 23 -7.80 -4.02 -1.51
N SER A 24 -8.30 -4.53 -0.38
CA SER A 24 -7.84 -4.11 0.93
C SER A 24 -6.64 -4.97 1.32
N VAL A 25 -5.55 -4.32 1.67
CA VAL A 25 -4.39 -4.98 2.29
C VAL A 25 -4.51 -4.89 3.82
N PRO A 26 -3.90 -5.82 4.59
CA PRO A 26 -3.86 -5.70 6.05
C PRO A 26 -3.23 -4.38 6.47
N MET A 27 -3.88 -3.67 7.39
CA MET A 27 -3.46 -2.33 7.84
C MET A 27 -2.87 -2.41 9.25
N ALA A 28 -1.85 -1.60 9.50
CA ALA A 28 -1.32 -1.36 10.82
C ALA A 28 -2.29 -0.55 11.68
N SER A 29 -2.10 -0.52 12.99
CA SER A 29 -2.91 0.29 13.89
C SER A 29 -2.72 1.80 13.64
N GLY A 30 -3.70 2.61 14.07
CA GLY A 30 -3.60 4.06 13.97
C GLY A 30 -2.42 4.64 14.74
N ASP A 31 -2.07 4.05 15.88
CA ASP A 31 -0.93 4.47 16.70
C ASP A 31 0.41 4.20 16.01
N GLU A 32 0.52 3.03 15.34
CA GLU A 32 1.70 2.69 14.53
C GLU A 32 1.84 3.60 13.32
N ASP A 33 0.72 3.97 12.67
CA ASP A 33 0.72 4.94 11.57
C ASP A 33 1.15 6.32 12.05
N ALA A 34 0.60 6.81 13.17
CA ALA A 34 0.97 8.10 13.76
C ALA A 34 2.45 8.14 14.19
N LYS A 35 2.93 7.06 14.82
CA LYS A 35 4.35 6.94 15.20
C LYS A 35 5.27 6.98 13.97
N ALA A 36 4.96 6.23 12.91
CA ALA A 36 5.74 6.24 11.69
C ALA A 36 5.76 7.63 11.02
N LYS A 37 4.63 8.35 11.04
CA LYS A 37 4.50 9.72 10.50
C LYS A 37 5.14 10.80 11.36
N SER A 38 5.73 10.47 12.51
CA SER A 38 6.65 11.41 13.20
C SER A 38 7.95 11.59 12.41
N PHE A 39 8.27 10.68 11.49
CA PHE A 39 9.47 10.68 10.64
C PHE A 39 10.77 10.73 11.42
N THR A 40 10.75 10.25 12.65
CA THR A 40 11.93 10.20 13.52
C THR A 40 12.62 8.86 13.34
N ALA A 41 13.85 8.86 12.87
CA ALA A 41 14.69 7.67 12.82
C ALA A 41 15.40 7.46 14.15
N ALA A 42 15.53 6.20 14.60
CA ALA A 42 16.38 5.88 15.73
C ALA A 42 17.86 6.20 15.40
N ALA A 43 18.63 6.61 16.39
CA ALA A 43 20.00 7.12 16.16
C ALA A 43 20.95 6.06 15.59
N ASP A 44 20.70 4.79 15.91
CA ASP A 44 21.49 3.62 15.51
C ASP A 44 20.89 2.81 14.34
N LYS A 45 19.69 3.15 13.90
CA LYS A 45 18.97 2.47 12.79
C LYS A 45 18.76 3.41 11.61
N SER A 46 18.34 2.83 10.51
CA SER A 46 17.81 3.57 9.36
C SER A 46 16.34 3.30 9.22
N SER A 47 15.56 4.27 8.76
CA SER A 47 14.16 4.07 8.43
C SER A 47 13.97 4.04 6.92
N ILE A 48 13.26 3.04 6.41
CA ILE A 48 12.89 2.94 4.99
C ILE A 48 11.38 3.03 4.88
N TYR A 49 10.90 3.97 4.09
CA TYR A 49 9.49 4.15 3.75
C TYR A 49 9.28 3.76 2.28
N VAL A 50 8.39 2.82 2.02
CA VAL A 50 7.95 2.47 0.66
C VAL A 50 6.49 2.83 0.54
N TYR A 51 6.13 3.80 -0.31
CA TYR A 51 4.77 4.31 -0.38
C TYR A 51 4.21 4.28 -1.80
N ARG A 52 2.91 4.03 -1.89
CA ARG A 52 2.09 4.07 -3.10
C ARG A 52 0.94 5.04 -2.86
N ASN A 53 1.09 6.28 -3.32
CA ASN A 53 0.10 7.33 -3.09
C ASN A 53 -0.90 7.52 -4.23
N GLU A 54 -0.82 6.71 -5.29
CA GLU A 54 -1.79 6.73 -6.37
C GLU A 54 -3.00 5.83 -6.07
N SER A 55 -4.13 6.20 -6.68
CA SER A 55 -5.34 5.37 -6.73
C SER A 55 -5.43 4.55 -8.03
N PHE A 56 -4.66 4.90 -9.07
CA PHE A 56 -4.58 4.17 -10.32
C PHE A 56 -4.11 2.73 -10.08
N GLY A 57 -4.74 1.77 -10.78
CA GLY A 57 -4.46 0.35 -10.56
C GLY A 57 -4.89 -0.17 -9.17
N GLY A 58 -5.81 0.52 -8.49
CA GLY A 58 -6.20 0.30 -7.10
C GLY A 58 -6.79 -1.06 -6.79
N ALA A 59 -7.33 -1.77 -7.79
CA ALA A 59 -7.85 -3.12 -7.63
C ALA A 59 -6.75 -4.19 -7.48
N ILE A 60 -5.48 -3.85 -7.78
CA ILE A 60 -4.37 -4.82 -7.80
C ILE A 60 -3.38 -4.51 -6.69
N PRO A 61 -3.26 -5.36 -5.66
CA PRO A 61 -2.20 -5.25 -4.67
C PRO A 61 -0.84 -5.60 -5.31
N MET A 62 0.22 -4.94 -4.84
CA MET A 62 1.58 -5.20 -5.30
C MET A 62 2.40 -5.81 -4.17
N THR A 63 3.02 -6.94 -4.43
CA THR A 63 3.87 -7.63 -3.44
C THR A 63 5.20 -6.89 -3.29
N VAL A 64 5.60 -6.65 -2.04
CA VAL A 64 6.87 -5.99 -1.72
C VAL A 64 7.73 -6.91 -0.87
N SER A 65 9.03 -6.95 -1.15
CA SER A 65 10.02 -7.63 -0.34
C SER A 65 11.17 -6.69 0.03
N LEU A 66 11.80 -6.98 1.16
CA LEU A 66 13.00 -6.32 1.66
C LEU A 66 14.07 -7.39 1.89
N ASP A 67 15.25 -7.23 1.29
CA ASP A 67 16.38 -8.15 1.40
C ASP A 67 15.99 -9.61 1.10
N GLY A 68 15.16 -9.81 0.08
CA GLY A 68 14.68 -11.12 -0.35
C GLY A 68 13.56 -11.72 0.53
N LYS A 69 13.15 -11.06 1.62
CA LYS A 69 12.06 -11.51 2.50
C LYS A 69 10.77 -10.80 2.16
N LEU A 70 9.67 -11.54 2.11
CA LEU A 70 8.34 -10.99 1.86
C LEU A 70 7.93 -10.03 2.99
N ALA A 71 7.73 -8.76 2.65
CA ALA A 71 7.24 -7.75 3.57
C ALA A 71 5.71 -7.70 3.65
N GLY A 72 5.03 -7.95 2.54
CA GLY A 72 3.58 -7.90 2.43
C GLY A 72 3.13 -7.35 1.08
N GLN A 73 1.94 -6.76 1.06
CA GLN A 73 1.36 -6.15 -0.13
C GLN A 73 0.97 -4.70 0.12
N THR A 74 1.23 -3.84 -0.85
CA THR A 74 0.70 -2.47 -0.89
C THR A 74 -0.58 -2.41 -1.71
N GLY A 75 -1.50 -1.59 -1.27
CA GLY A 75 -2.67 -1.14 -2.02
C GLY A 75 -2.60 0.36 -2.33
N PRO A 76 -3.67 0.93 -2.91
CA PRO A 76 -3.78 2.36 -3.10
C PRO A 76 -3.67 3.10 -1.76
N LYS A 77 -2.94 4.21 -1.76
CA LYS A 77 -2.80 5.06 -0.56
C LYS A 77 -2.29 4.31 0.66
N THR A 78 -1.33 3.38 0.46
CA THR A 78 -0.67 2.65 1.56
C THR A 78 0.84 2.80 1.52
N TYR A 79 1.49 2.57 2.67
CA TYR A 79 2.94 2.54 2.76
C TYR A 79 3.40 1.50 3.78
N PHE A 80 4.63 1.03 3.60
CA PHE A 80 5.42 0.33 4.62
C PHE A 80 6.44 1.26 5.25
N MET A 81 6.77 1.01 6.51
CA MET A 81 7.89 1.62 7.20
C MET A 81 8.63 0.55 7.98
N TRP A 82 9.94 0.47 7.76
CA TRP A 82 10.83 -0.47 8.43
C TRP A 82 12.00 0.25 9.08
N GLU A 83 12.37 -0.18 10.28
CA GLU A 83 13.65 0.15 10.90
C GLU A 83 14.64 -0.96 10.58
N VAL A 84 15.76 -0.61 9.96
CA VAL A 84 16.78 -1.57 9.49
C VAL A 84 18.15 -1.18 10.02
N GLU A 85 19.09 -2.13 10.03
CA GLU A 85 20.49 -1.83 10.28
C GLU A 85 21.04 -0.94 9.17
N PRO A 86 21.97 0.00 9.48
CA PRO A 86 22.66 0.73 8.41
C PRO A 86 23.41 -0.19 7.48
N GLY A 87 23.37 0.07 6.18
CA GLY A 87 24.04 -0.76 5.19
C GLY A 87 23.29 -0.86 3.86
N ALA A 88 23.64 -1.86 3.09
CA ALA A 88 23.04 -2.13 1.79
C ALA A 88 21.73 -2.93 1.96
N HIS A 89 20.66 -2.43 1.36
CA HIS A 89 19.35 -3.07 1.34
C HIS A 89 18.81 -3.13 -0.08
N GLU A 90 18.05 -4.18 -0.40
CA GLU A 90 17.35 -4.30 -1.66
C GLU A 90 15.84 -4.40 -1.43
N ILE A 91 15.12 -3.52 -2.10
CA ILE A 91 13.65 -3.55 -2.11
C ILE A 91 13.21 -4.06 -3.48
N ALA A 92 12.29 -5.01 -3.51
CA ALA A 92 11.65 -5.44 -4.74
C ALA A 92 10.14 -5.26 -4.66
N SER A 93 9.56 -4.80 -5.76
CA SER A 93 8.12 -4.68 -5.96
C SER A 93 7.71 -5.56 -7.13
N ILE A 94 6.79 -6.47 -6.89
CA ILE A 94 6.34 -7.49 -7.84
C ILE A 94 4.91 -7.16 -8.25
N ALA A 95 4.73 -6.98 -9.55
CA ALA A 95 3.47 -6.72 -10.24
C ALA A 95 3.47 -7.52 -11.55
N GLU A 96 3.03 -6.96 -12.70
CA GLU A 96 3.27 -7.58 -14.02
C GLU A 96 4.78 -7.73 -14.30
N ASN A 97 5.58 -6.82 -13.74
CA ASN A 97 7.04 -6.86 -13.74
C ASN A 97 7.58 -6.98 -12.31
N THR A 98 8.87 -7.18 -12.19
CA THR A 98 9.59 -6.99 -10.93
C THR A 98 10.47 -5.74 -11.06
N SER A 99 10.27 -4.78 -10.16
CA SER A 99 11.12 -3.59 -10.02
C SER A 99 11.95 -3.74 -8.76
N THR A 100 13.26 -3.55 -8.87
CA THR A 100 14.19 -3.60 -7.73
C THR A 100 14.90 -2.28 -7.55
N LEU A 101 15.15 -1.92 -6.30
CA LEU A 101 15.91 -0.73 -5.92
C LEU A 101 16.89 -1.08 -4.80
N LYS A 102 18.16 -0.71 -4.97
CA LYS A 102 19.20 -0.86 -3.95
C LYS A 102 19.41 0.47 -3.24
N LEU A 103 19.38 0.44 -1.92
CA LEU A 103 19.68 1.58 -1.05
C LEU A 103 20.94 1.26 -0.23
N ASN A 104 21.77 2.28 -0.01
CA ASN A 104 22.85 2.22 0.96
C ASN A 104 22.52 3.16 2.12
N THR A 105 22.00 2.60 3.21
CA THR A 105 21.43 3.37 4.30
C THR A 105 22.47 3.70 5.38
N LYS A 106 22.24 4.80 6.10
CA LYS A 106 23.08 5.29 7.21
C LYS A 106 22.25 5.47 8.47
N ALA A 107 22.87 5.24 9.63
CA ALA A 107 22.24 5.42 10.94
C ALA A 107 21.64 6.82 11.10
N GLY A 108 20.48 6.92 11.75
CA GLY A 108 19.77 8.17 12.00
C GLY A 108 19.14 8.80 10.75
N LYS A 109 19.10 8.10 9.62
CA LYS A 109 18.55 8.62 8.36
C LYS A 109 17.28 7.87 7.95
N ALA A 110 16.37 8.62 7.31
CA ALA A 110 15.18 8.09 6.68
C ALA A 110 15.29 8.17 5.15
N TYR A 111 14.88 7.10 4.49
CA TYR A 111 14.88 6.92 3.04
C TYR A 111 13.46 6.72 2.56
N TYR A 112 13.13 7.32 1.43
CA TYR A 112 11.78 7.31 0.88
C TYR A 112 11.81 6.74 -0.52
N VAL A 113 10.99 5.72 -0.74
CA VAL A 113 10.85 5.02 -2.01
C VAL A 113 9.42 5.14 -2.49
N TRP A 114 9.24 5.79 -3.61
CA TRP A 114 7.96 5.85 -4.28
C TRP A 114 7.77 4.60 -5.13
N GLN A 115 6.73 3.85 -4.84
CA GLN A 115 6.25 2.73 -5.63
C GLN A 115 5.25 3.26 -6.65
N GLU A 116 5.76 3.76 -7.77
CA GLU A 116 4.95 4.31 -8.84
C GLU A 116 4.24 3.21 -9.61
N VAL A 117 2.95 3.41 -9.87
CA VAL A 117 2.14 2.51 -10.70
C VAL A 117 2.24 2.93 -12.16
N LYS A 118 2.70 2.04 -13.00
CA LYS A 118 2.79 2.24 -14.45
C LYS A 118 1.71 1.47 -15.19
N MET A 119 1.37 1.92 -16.39
CA MET A 119 0.54 1.13 -17.30
C MET A 119 1.32 -0.10 -17.76
N GLY A 120 0.76 -1.28 -17.55
CA GLY A 120 1.26 -2.53 -18.11
C GLY A 120 0.44 -2.96 -19.33
N LEU A 121 0.78 -4.11 -19.90
CA LEU A 121 0.07 -4.65 -21.04
C LEU A 121 -1.27 -5.28 -20.65
N TRP A 122 -1.29 -6.03 -19.55
CA TRP A 122 -2.45 -6.75 -19.04
C TRP A 122 -2.80 -6.34 -17.60
N MET A 123 -1.79 -6.00 -16.82
CA MET A 123 -1.92 -5.60 -15.41
C MET A 123 -1.04 -4.38 -15.13
N PRO A 124 -1.28 -3.65 -14.03
CA PRO A 124 -0.39 -2.58 -13.61
C PRO A 124 1.04 -3.10 -13.38
N ARG A 125 2.02 -2.30 -13.74
CA ARG A 125 3.44 -2.49 -13.48
C ARG A 125 3.90 -1.60 -12.35
N SER A 126 4.99 -1.97 -11.71
CA SER A 126 5.61 -1.21 -10.63
C SER A 126 6.94 -0.61 -11.07
N LEU A 127 7.23 0.61 -10.59
CA LEU A 127 8.55 1.22 -10.67
C LEU A 127 8.90 1.78 -9.29
N LEU A 128 10.00 1.29 -8.70
CA LEU A 128 10.54 1.82 -7.45
C LEU A 128 11.52 2.96 -7.75
N GLN A 129 11.36 4.08 -7.05
CA GLN A 129 12.20 5.25 -7.18
C GLN A 129 12.54 5.82 -5.80
N GLU A 130 13.83 6.00 -5.52
CA GLU A 130 14.23 6.81 -4.36
C GLU A 130 13.90 8.28 -4.63
N VAL A 131 13.29 8.94 -3.64
CA VAL A 131 12.92 10.35 -3.71
C VAL A 131 13.49 11.11 -2.52
N ASP A 132 13.60 12.44 -2.66
CA ASP A 132 14.04 13.30 -1.57
C ASP A 132 13.08 13.28 -0.37
N ALA A 133 13.57 13.70 0.80
CA ALA A 133 12.79 13.63 2.03
C ALA A 133 11.53 14.51 2.01
N GLY A 134 11.54 15.63 1.31
CA GLY A 134 10.37 16.52 1.19
C GLY A 134 9.25 15.84 0.41
N THR A 135 9.57 15.31 -0.77
CA THR A 135 8.66 14.54 -1.63
C THR A 135 8.17 13.29 -0.92
N GLY A 136 9.08 12.54 -0.30
CA GLY A 136 8.76 11.29 0.39
C GLY A 136 7.81 11.47 1.56
N LYS A 137 8.09 12.42 2.46
CA LYS A 137 7.20 12.73 3.60
C LYS A 137 5.81 13.15 3.15
N LYS A 138 5.71 13.97 2.11
CA LYS A 138 4.42 14.37 1.53
C LYS A 138 3.66 13.17 1.00
N GLY A 139 4.31 12.29 0.24
CA GLY A 139 3.68 11.09 -0.31
C GLY A 139 3.22 10.12 0.78
N VAL A 140 4.04 9.88 1.82
CA VAL A 140 3.67 9.04 2.97
C VAL A 140 2.51 9.65 3.76
N ALA A 141 2.47 10.97 3.93
CA ALA A 141 1.38 11.65 4.64
C ALA A 141 0.01 11.43 3.99
N GLU A 142 -0.04 11.24 2.66
CA GLU A 142 -1.26 10.93 1.90
C GLU A 142 -1.72 9.47 2.05
N CYS A 143 -0.92 8.61 2.67
CA CYS A 143 -1.12 7.18 2.78
C CYS A 143 -1.42 6.75 4.22
N LYS A 144 -1.85 5.48 4.39
CA LYS A 144 -1.96 4.81 5.69
C LYS A 144 -0.97 3.64 5.75
N ARG A 145 -0.46 3.37 6.95
CA ARG A 145 0.50 2.29 7.13
C ARG A 145 -0.16 0.93 6.91
N ALA A 146 0.40 0.14 6.01
CA ALA A 146 0.05 -1.26 5.85
C ALA A 146 0.82 -2.12 6.86
N GLN A 147 0.23 -3.25 7.26
CA GLN A 147 0.88 -4.22 8.12
C GLN A 147 2.00 -4.92 7.34
N SER A 148 3.16 -5.02 7.96
CA SER A 148 4.32 -5.75 7.42
C SER A 148 4.61 -7.01 8.21
N ASN A 149 5.30 -7.95 7.57
CA ASN A 149 5.80 -9.18 8.20
C ASN A 149 7.10 -8.96 9.02
N PHE A 150 7.53 -7.70 9.18
CA PHE A 150 8.71 -7.27 9.96
C PHE A 150 8.30 -6.43 11.15
#